data_34afa79c9b2b8233d72fa1f01cc58d33
#
_entry.id   34afa79c9b2b8233d72fa1f01cc58d33
#
_cell.length_a   1.000
_cell.length_b   1.000
_cell.length_c   1.000
_cell.angle_alpha   90.00
_cell.angle_beta   90.00
_cell.angle_gamma   90.00
#
_symmetry.space_group_name_H-M   'P 1'
#
loop_
_entity.id
_entity.type
_entity.pdbx_description
1 polymer ?
#
loop_
_entity_poly.entity_id
_entity_poly.type
_entity_poly.pdbx_seq_one_letter_code
_entity_poly.pdbx_strand_id
1 'polypeptide(L)'
;LHEQVGRVEHDKFSDFNKKTVDLIVSEARNLAVKEILPTQKAGDEQGCVFENGQVKVPESFHRAWELYREGEWLAMTDTPEYGGQGMPMTVGTAALEYMVGANPSFMLYSGMTHGAARLVESFGTDEQKHMYLENMFSGRWGGTMLLTEPEAGSDVGALTTTATPRGDGTYHIKGTKIFISGGENDLVENIVHPVLARIDGAPGGTAGISLFLVPKYRVNEDGTPGEFNHVECTGIEEKMGIHGNATATLALGEKGDCIGTLLGKENKGMREMFQMMNEARAFVGLQGLAVASASYMYALDYARNRIQGRHLLAGKDKEAQSVRIIEHPDVRRQLLTMKSMVEGMRSLIYYNAGCIDEAGTTDDPEEKKRFEALVEVLTPIVKGYVTDRSLEVCSHAVQVYGGYGYISEYPVEQLMRDSRIFMIYEGTNGIQAADLLGRKLSMHDGQAFAWYLSAMRNTVEEARGQTELADLSEKVGDAVTRLESLAEDLKERVKAGGVMNAFSFAHPFLEITGDVSVAWMLLWRAHVALPKLLKKTGTLEMPDVMEKAGKNKEAAFYAGQWKTAAFFINKMLP
;
A
#
# COMPACT_ATOMS: atom_id res chain seq x y z
N LEU A 1 2.42 17.65 0.52
CA LEU A 1 3.26 17.41 -0.65
C LEU A 1 4.24 18.55 -0.89
N HIS A 2 3.79 19.78 -1.15
CA HIS A 2 4.68 20.90 -1.49
C HIS A 2 5.67 21.25 -0.39
N GLU A 3 5.27 21.17 0.88
CA GLU A 3 6.16 21.43 2.01
C GLU A 3 7.16 20.28 2.22
N GLN A 4 6.80 19.04 1.88
CA GLN A 4 7.71 17.90 1.95
C GLN A 4 8.68 17.88 0.78
N VAL A 5 8.21 18.11 -0.44
CA VAL A 5 9.10 18.22 -1.61
C VAL A 5 10.05 19.41 -1.47
N GLY A 6 9.63 20.51 -0.82
CA GLY A 6 10.48 21.66 -0.54
C GLY A 6 11.41 21.50 0.67
N ARG A 7 11.23 20.46 1.50
CA ARG A 7 12.21 20.12 2.56
C ARG A 7 13.40 19.36 2.02
N VAL A 8 13.20 18.60 0.96
CA VAL A 8 14.27 17.87 0.27
C VAL A 8 14.82 18.78 -0.82
N GLU A 9 15.45 19.89 -0.42
CA GLU A 9 16.27 20.71 -1.32
C GLU A 9 17.53 19.92 -1.68
N HIS A 10 17.38 18.92 -2.54
CA HIS A 10 18.47 18.14 -3.07
C HIS A 10 18.44 18.16 -4.58
N ASP A 11 19.61 18.20 -5.21
CA ASP A 11 19.76 18.26 -6.68
C ASP A 11 18.97 17.14 -7.38
N LYS A 12 18.88 15.98 -6.75
CA LYS A 12 18.10 14.83 -7.24
C LYS A 12 16.63 15.17 -7.55
N PHE A 13 16.02 16.11 -6.82
CA PHE A 13 14.60 16.47 -6.96
C PHE A 13 14.39 17.90 -7.47
N SER A 14 15.42 18.55 -8.01
CA SER A 14 15.37 19.94 -8.47
C SER A 14 14.27 20.23 -9.50
N ASP A 15 13.91 19.25 -10.33
CA ASP A 15 12.90 19.36 -11.36
C ASP A 15 11.46 19.28 -10.83
N PHE A 16 11.29 18.80 -9.59
CA PHE A 16 9.97 18.60 -8.97
C PHE A 16 9.52 19.80 -8.14
N ASN A 17 9.52 20.98 -8.74
CA ASN A 17 8.98 22.17 -8.11
C ASN A 17 7.45 22.10 -7.93
N LYS A 18 6.88 23.05 -7.18
CA LYS A 18 5.44 23.09 -6.90
C LYS A 18 4.57 22.96 -8.15
N LYS A 19 4.91 23.64 -9.24
CA LYS A 19 4.12 23.62 -10.49
C LYS A 19 4.16 22.25 -11.15
N THR A 20 5.34 21.63 -11.18
CA THR A 20 5.53 20.26 -11.70
C THR A 20 4.73 19.25 -10.88
N VAL A 21 4.79 19.31 -9.54
CA VAL A 21 4.03 18.43 -8.65
C VAL A 21 2.53 18.60 -8.83
N ASP A 22 2.03 19.84 -8.93
CA ASP A 22 0.61 20.12 -9.18
C ASP A 22 0.14 19.52 -10.52
N LEU A 23 0.98 19.60 -11.56
CA LEU A 23 0.70 19.03 -12.87
C LEU A 23 0.65 17.50 -12.80
N ILE A 24 1.68 16.85 -12.24
CA ILE A 24 1.75 15.39 -12.09
C ILE A 24 0.51 14.85 -11.37
N VAL A 25 0.16 15.43 -10.21
CA VAL A 25 -0.99 14.98 -9.42
C VAL A 25 -2.30 15.22 -10.17
N SER A 26 -2.42 16.31 -10.93
CA SER A 26 -3.61 16.61 -11.73
C SER A 26 -3.77 15.62 -12.90
N GLU A 27 -2.68 15.28 -13.60
CA GLU A 27 -2.72 14.31 -14.70
C GLU A 27 -2.95 12.88 -14.17
N ALA A 28 -2.31 12.49 -13.05
CA ALA A 28 -2.61 11.23 -12.38
C ALA A 28 -4.11 11.10 -12.03
N ARG A 29 -4.70 12.18 -11.48
CA ARG A 29 -6.14 12.22 -11.18
C ARG A 29 -6.98 12.16 -12.46
N ASN A 30 -6.59 12.84 -13.53
CA ASN A 30 -7.30 12.82 -14.80
C ASN A 30 -7.33 11.41 -15.39
N LEU A 31 -6.17 10.73 -15.47
CA LEU A 31 -6.06 9.35 -15.93
C LEU A 31 -6.91 8.41 -15.05
N ALA A 32 -6.77 8.53 -13.73
CA ALA A 32 -7.50 7.70 -12.79
C ALA A 32 -9.02 7.82 -12.95
N VAL A 33 -9.56 9.05 -13.02
CA VAL A 33 -11.01 9.27 -13.05
C VAL A 33 -11.62 9.01 -14.43
N LYS A 34 -10.90 9.37 -15.51
CA LYS A 34 -11.47 9.30 -16.87
C LYS A 34 -11.27 7.95 -17.54
N GLU A 35 -10.15 7.29 -17.27
CA GLU A 35 -9.72 6.11 -18.03
C GLU A 35 -9.68 4.83 -17.16
N ILE A 36 -9.17 4.92 -15.91
CA ILE A 36 -9.05 3.74 -15.03
C ILE A 36 -10.35 3.46 -14.29
N LEU A 37 -11.01 4.46 -13.68
CA LEU A 37 -12.24 4.24 -12.91
C LEU A 37 -13.36 3.55 -13.70
N PRO A 38 -13.62 3.88 -14.98
CA PRO A 38 -14.63 3.17 -15.77
C PRO A 38 -14.36 1.67 -15.92
N THR A 39 -13.09 1.24 -15.82
CA THR A 39 -12.72 -0.18 -15.93
C THR A 39 -13.00 -0.99 -14.67
N GLN A 40 -13.27 -0.34 -13.53
CA GLN A 40 -13.43 -1.03 -12.26
C GLN A 40 -14.63 -2.00 -12.25
N LYS A 41 -15.82 -1.49 -12.52
CA LYS A 41 -17.04 -2.30 -12.58
C LYS A 41 -17.02 -3.25 -13.77
N ALA A 42 -16.65 -2.77 -14.94
CA ALA A 42 -16.58 -3.58 -16.15
C ALA A 42 -15.60 -4.76 -15.99
N GLY A 43 -14.44 -4.52 -15.35
CA GLY A 43 -13.45 -5.54 -15.06
C GLY A 43 -13.91 -6.57 -14.02
N ASP A 44 -14.68 -6.16 -13.01
CA ASP A 44 -15.25 -7.06 -12.01
C ASP A 44 -16.33 -7.97 -12.61
N GLU A 45 -17.21 -7.41 -13.45
CA GLU A 45 -18.29 -8.15 -14.11
C GLU A 45 -17.77 -9.12 -15.18
N GLN A 46 -16.76 -8.75 -15.96
CA GLN A 46 -16.18 -9.59 -17.01
C GLN A 46 -15.23 -10.64 -16.42
N GLY A 47 -14.37 -10.24 -15.47
CA GLY A 47 -13.30 -11.08 -14.96
C GLY A 47 -12.24 -11.44 -15.99
N CYS A 48 -11.26 -12.25 -15.58
CA CYS A 48 -10.26 -12.85 -16.46
C CYS A 48 -10.76 -14.18 -17.01
N VAL A 49 -10.41 -14.50 -18.27
CA VAL A 49 -10.79 -15.75 -18.93
C VAL A 49 -9.54 -16.58 -19.22
N PHE A 50 -9.49 -17.81 -18.70
CA PHE A 50 -8.43 -18.75 -18.98
C PHE A 50 -8.82 -19.73 -20.08
N GLU A 51 -8.06 -19.75 -21.17
CA GLU A 51 -8.27 -20.65 -22.30
C GLU A 51 -6.92 -21.14 -22.86
N ASN A 52 -6.74 -22.46 -22.96
CA ASN A 52 -5.57 -23.08 -23.63
C ASN A 52 -4.21 -22.59 -23.10
N GLY A 53 -4.08 -22.38 -21.79
CA GLY A 53 -2.85 -21.93 -21.16
C GLY A 53 -2.59 -20.41 -21.25
N GLN A 54 -3.52 -19.66 -21.79
CA GLN A 54 -3.45 -18.20 -21.89
C GLN A 54 -4.58 -17.55 -21.10
N VAL A 55 -4.35 -16.33 -20.66
CA VAL A 55 -5.35 -15.51 -19.95
C VAL A 55 -5.64 -14.25 -20.76
N LYS A 56 -6.92 -14.02 -20.98
CA LYS A 56 -7.46 -12.75 -21.47
C LYS A 56 -7.95 -11.93 -20.27
N VAL A 57 -7.43 -10.75 -20.13
CA VAL A 57 -7.91 -9.79 -19.12
C VAL A 57 -9.19 -9.10 -19.62
N PRO A 58 -9.92 -8.36 -18.75
CA PRO A 58 -11.07 -7.58 -19.20
C PRO A 58 -10.73 -6.63 -20.35
N GLU A 59 -11.56 -6.60 -21.37
CA GLU A 59 -11.38 -5.79 -22.60
C GLU A 59 -11.05 -4.32 -22.27
N SER A 60 -11.74 -3.77 -21.27
CA SER A 60 -11.58 -2.38 -20.85
C SER A 60 -10.18 -2.05 -20.31
N PHE A 61 -9.37 -3.07 -19.94
CA PHE A 61 -8.04 -2.85 -19.39
C PHE A 61 -7.00 -2.47 -20.45
N HIS A 62 -7.16 -2.94 -21.69
CA HIS A 62 -6.18 -2.72 -22.76
C HIS A 62 -5.95 -1.22 -23.03
N ARG A 63 -7.03 -0.45 -23.25
CA ARG A 63 -6.91 0.99 -23.49
C ARG A 63 -6.36 1.75 -22.28
N ALA A 64 -6.78 1.38 -21.06
CA ALA A 64 -6.25 1.99 -19.85
C ALA A 64 -4.75 1.68 -19.69
N TRP A 65 -4.30 0.47 -20.04
CA TRP A 65 -2.90 0.08 -19.99
C TRP A 65 -2.05 0.83 -21.02
N GLU A 66 -2.53 1.01 -22.25
CA GLU A 66 -1.87 1.86 -23.25
C GLU A 66 -1.62 3.28 -22.72
N LEU A 67 -2.68 3.93 -22.22
CA LEU A 67 -2.58 5.29 -21.69
C LEU A 67 -1.67 5.40 -20.45
N TYR A 68 -1.70 4.37 -19.61
CA TYR A 68 -0.81 4.29 -18.45
C TYR A 68 0.67 4.19 -18.88
N ARG A 69 0.96 3.41 -19.90
CA ARG A 69 2.30 3.27 -20.50
C ARG A 69 2.74 4.54 -21.24
N GLU A 70 1.89 5.09 -22.11
CA GLU A 70 2.16 6.31 -22.86
C GLU A 70 2.48 7.50 -21.93
N GLY A 71 1.87 7.52 -20.75
CA GLY A 71 2.13 8.51 -19.73
C GLY A 71 3.33 8.20 -18.83
N GLU A 72 4.07 7.12 -19.07
CA GLU A 72 5.26 6.69 -18.32
C GLU A 72 5.04 6.54 -16.81
N TRP A 73 3.82 6.11 -16.41
CA TRP A 73 3.43 6.03 -15.01
C TRP A 73 4.00 4.82 -14.25
N LEU A 74 4.57 3.83 -14.93
CA LEU A 74 5.02 2.61 -14.30
C LEU A 74 6.29 2.82 -13.47
N ALA A 75 7.26 3.57 -13.98
CA ALA A 75 8.58 3.78 -13.39
C ALA A 75 8.77 5.21 -12.85
N MET A 76 7.73 5.78 -12.23
CA MET A 76 7.73 7.17 -11.75
C MET A 76 8.88 7.50 -10.80
N THR A 77 9.19 6.59 -9.87
CA THR A 77 10.17 6.81 -8.80
C THR A 77 11.53 6.19 -9.06
N ASP A 78 11.68 5.51 -10.18
CA ASP A 78 12.87 4.74 -10.54
C ASP A 78 13.93 5.59 -11.25
N THR A 79 15.14 5.03 -11.39
CA THR A 79 16.28 5.76 -11.95
C THR A 79 16.08 6.14 -13.42
N PRO A 80 16.42 7.37 -13.82
CA PRO A 80 16.36 7.80 -15.22
C PRO A 80 17.27 7.01 -16.16
N GLU A 81 18.31 6.35 -15.65
CA GLU A 81 19.28 5.58 -16.45
C GLU A 81 18.60 4.51 -17.32
N TYR A 82 17.50 3.92 -16.84
CA TYR A 82 16.76 2.86 -17.55
C TYR A 82 15.32 3.27 -17.93
N GLY A 83 15.04 4.58 -17.97
CA GLY A 83 13.73 5.11 -18.38
C GLY A 83 12.77 5.43 -17.23
N GLY A 84 13.26 5.42 -15.99
CA GLY A 84 12.48 5.92 -14.83
C GLY A 84 12.42 7.45 -14.82
N GLN A 85 11.49 8.00 -14.02
CA GLN A 85 11.25 9.45 -13.96
C GLN A 85 11.98 10.13 -12.78
N GLY A 86 12.56 9.38 -11.83
CA GLY A 86 13.26 9.91 -10.68
C GLY A 86 12.41 10.76 -9.72
N MET A 87 11.09 10.59 -9.72
CA MET A 87 10.19 11.36 -8.86
C MET A 87 10.41 11.03 -7.38
N PRO A 88 10.21 12.01 -6.47
CA PRO A 88 10.12 11.71 -5.04
C PRO A 88 9.05 10.66 -4.76
N MET A 89 9.32 9.74 -3.85
CA MET A 89 8.37 8.69 -3.43
C MET A 89 7.05 9.28 -2.94
N THR A 90 7.08 10.44 -2.28
CA THR A 90 5.87 11.16 -1.84
C THR A 90 4.98 11.59 -3.02
N VAL A 91 5.56 11.97 -4.15
CA VAL A 91 4.82 12.37 -5.36
C VAL A 91 4.26 11.14 -6.06
N GLY A 92 5.07 10.10 -6.24
CA GLY A 92 4.63 8.81 -6.80
C GLY A 92 3.48 8.20 -5.98
N THR A 93 3.58 8.23 -4.64
CA THR A 93 2.51 7.78 -3.74
C THR A 93 1.21 8.55 -3.97
N ALA A 94 1.28 9.86 -4.20
CA ALA A 94 0.07 10.67 -4.47
C ALA A 94 -0.58 10.34 -5.81
N ALA A 95 0.20 10.08 -6.85
CA ALA A 95 -0.30 9.63 -8.13
C ALA A 95 -0.96 8.25 -8.03
N LEU A 96 -0.27 7.30 -7.40
CA LEU A 96 -0.76 5.93 -7.19
C LEU A 96 -2.03 5.87 -6.32
N GLU A 97 -2.18 6.74 -5.31
CA GLU A 97 -3.40 6.77 -4.49
C GLU A 97 -4.65 6.99 -5.35
N TYR A 98 -4.60 7.90 -6.33
CA TYR A 98 -5.72 8.10 -7.27
C TYR A 98 -5.98 6.89 -8.15
N MET A 99 -4.93 6.33 -8.74
CA MET A 99 -5.04 5.23 -9.70
C MET A 99 -5.50 3.93 -9.05
N VAL A 100 -4.96 3.60 -7.89
CA VAL A 100 -5.35 2.42 -7.09
C VAL A 100 -6.78 2.57 -6.57
N GLY A 101 -7.16 3.76 -6.11
CA GLY A 101 -8.53 4.06 -5.69
C GLY A 101 -9.55 3.98 -6.82
N ALA A 102 -9.12 4.15 -8.06
CA ALA A 102 -9.93 4.00 -9.26
C ALA A 102 -10.15 2.52 -9.64
N ASN A 103 -9.09 1.69 -9.62
CA ASN A 103 -9.22 0.25 -9.86
C ASN A 103 -8.02 -0.52 -9.29
N PRO A 104 -8.12 -1.10 -8.07
CA PRO A 104 -7.05 -1.86 -7.45
C PRO A 104 -6.67 -3.14 -8.23
N SER A 105 -7.63 -3.76 -8.90
CA SER A 105 -7.44 -4.96 -9.70
C SER A 105 -6.52 -4.71 -10.92
N PHE A 106 -6.76 -3.62 -11.64
CA PHE A 106 -5.93 -3.15 -12.75
C PHE A 106 -4.51 -2.77 -12.29
N MET A 107 -4.41 -2.02 -11.19
CA MET A 107 -3.13 -1.52 -10.68
C MET A 107 -2.20 -2.60 -10.12
N LEU A 108 -2.69 -3.81 -9.89
CA LEU A 108 -1.83 -4.94 -9.52
C LEU A 108 -0.86 -5.35 -10.64
N TYR A 109 -1.24 -5.23 -11.92
CA TYR A 109 -0.34 -5.53 -13.03
C TYR A 109 0.88 -4.61 -13.03
N SER A 110 0.66 -3.30 -12.84
CA SER A 110 1.76 -2.34 -12.75
C SER A 110 2.58 -2.49 -11.47
N GLY A 111 1.93 -2.71 -10.32
CA GLY A 111 2.60 -2.87 -9.04
C GLY A 111 3.53 -4.09 -9.00
N MET A 112 3.10 -5.23 -9.56
CA MET A 112 3.93 -6.43 -9.65
C MET A 112 5.09 -6.22 -10.62
N THR A 113 4.85 -5.60 -11.77
CA THR A 113 5.89 -5.28 -12.76
C THR A 113 6.94 -4.35 -12.18
N HIS A 114 6.53 -3.27 -11.51
CA HIS A 114 7.43 -2.34 -10.83
C HIS A 114 8.31 -3.07 -9.80
N GLY A 115 7.71 -3.86 -8.92
CA GLY A 115 8.45 -4.60 -7.91
C GLY A 115 9.47 -5.60 -8.50
N ALA A 116 9.09 -6.31 -9.57
CA ALA A 116 10.01 -7.22 -10.27
C ALA A 116 11.17 -6.45 -10.93
N ALA A 117 10.89 -5.30 -11.57
CA ALA A 117 11.92 -4.45 -12.18
C ALA A 117 12.90 -3.91 -11.12
N ARG A 118 12.41 -3.49 -9.95
CA ARG A 118 13.26 -3.05 -8.83
C ARG A 118 14.22 -4.13 -8.33
N LEU A 119 13.84 -5.40 -8.35
CA LEU A 119 14.77 -6.50 -8.06
C LEU A 119 15.89 -6.59 -9.09
N VAL A 120 15.55 -6.47 -10.38
CA VAL A 120 16.55 -6.48 -11.46
C VAL A 120 17.47 -5.27 -11.33
N GLU A 121 16.94 -4.07 -11.09
CA GLU A 121 17.73 -2.86 -10.89
C GLU A 121 18.72 -3.00 -9.72
N SER A 122 18.27 -3.58 -8.59
CA SER A 122 19.07 -3.67 -7.36
C SER A 122 20.10 -4.78 -7.38
N PHE A 123 19.81 -5.92 -7.98
CA PHE A 123 20.62 -7.15 -7.87
C PHE A 123 21.08 -7.75 -9.20
N GLY A 124 20.55 -7.25 -10.32
CA GLY A 124 20.92 -7.70 -11.66
C GLY A 124 22.34 -7.33 -12.04
N THR A 125 22.96 -8.17 -12.86
CA THR A 125 24.17 -7.80 -13.59
C THR A 125 23.87 -6.70 -14.59
N ASP A 126 24.87 -5.99 -15.08
CA ASP A 126 24.68 -4.93 -16.10
C ASP A 126 23.99 -5.51 -17.34
N GLU A 127 24.30 -6.74 -17.75
CA GLU A 127 23.64 -7.45 -18.85
C GLU A 127 22.14 -7.68 -18.55
N GLN A 128 21.80 -8.15 -17.35
CA GLN A 128 20.41 -8.36 -16.95
C GLN A 128 19.64 -7.03 -16.91
N LYS A 129 20.23 -5.96 -16.40
CA LYS A 129 19.62 -4.64 -16.37
C LYS A 129 19.32 -4.12 -17.78
N HIS A 130 20.28 -4.17 -18.68
CA HIS A 130 20.09 -3.75 -20.07
C HIS A 130 19.08 -4.62 -20.82
N MET A 131 19.03 -5.91 -20.52
CA MET A 131 18.11 -6.86 -21.17
C MET A 131 16.65 -6.65 -20.77
N TYR A 132 16.39 -6.30 -19.50
CA TYR A 132 15.02 -6.33 -18.95
C TYR A 132 14.45 -4.97 -18.61
N LEU A 133 15.24 -4.01 -18.06
CA LEU A 133 14.67 -2.85 -17.37
C LEU A 133 13.91 -1.90 -18.29
N GLU A 134 14.44 -1.56 -19.46
CA GLU A 134 13.78 -0.64 -20.40
C GLU A 134 12.38 -1.17 -20.78
N ASN A 135 12.27 -2.46 -21.11
CA ASN A 135 10.99 -3.08 -21.46
C ASN A 135 10.03 -3.19 -20.27
N MET A 136 10.56 -3.42 -19.07
CA MET A 136 9.74 -3.50 -17.86
C MET A 136 9.28 -2.11 -17.41
N PHE A 137 10.15 -1.11 -17.38
CA PHE A 137 9.80 0.26 -16.99
C PHE A 137 8.86 0.95 -17.98
N SER A 138 8.97 0.64 -19.27
CA SER A 138 7.99 1.09 -20.27
C SER A 138 6.65 0.36 -20.22
N GLY A 139 6.53 -0.72 -19.43
CA GLY A 139 5.35 -1.57 -19.36
C GLY A 139 5.08 -2.40 -20.63
N ARG A 140 6.03 -2.51 -21.56
CA ARG A 140 5.95 -3.44 -22.69
C ARG A 140 6.04 -4.89 -22.21
N TRP A 141 6.86 -5.13 -21.18
CA TRP A 141 6.93 -6.42 -20.49
C TRP A 141 6.38 -6.29 -19.07
N GLY A 142 5.67 -7.33 -18.66
CA GLY A 142 5.19 -7.47 -17.29
C GLY A 142 6.23 -8.08 -16.36
N GLY A 143 5.95 -8.00 -15.08
CA GLY A 143 6.72 -8.67 -14.05
C GLY A 143 5.81 -9.26 -12.97
N THR A 144 6.27 -10.29 -12.28
CA THR A 144 5.56 -10.95 -11.20
C THR A 144 6.51 -11.32 -10.07
N MET A 145 6.02 -12.03 -9.06
CA MET A 145 6.82 -12.57 -7.98
C MET A 145 6.37 -14.01 -7.69
N LEU A 146 7.24 -14.99 -7.92
CA LEU A 146 6.95 -16.42 -7.78
C LEU A 146 7.56 -16.98 -6.49
N LEU A 147 6.81 -16.85 -5.38
CA LEU A 147 7.18 -17.38 -4.07
C LEU A 147 6.37 -18.62 -3.71
N THR A 148 5.05 -18.42 -3.61
CA THR A 148 4.10 -19.34 -2.99
C THR A 148 3.95 -20.63 -3.76
N GLU A 149 3.99 -21.76 -3.03
CA GLU A 149 3.68 -23.10 -3.52
C GLU A 149 2.50 -23.70 -2.74
N PRO A 150 1.87 -24.80 -3.20
CA PRO A 150 0.73 -25.40 -2.52
C PRO A 150 0.96 -25.65 -1.02
N GLU A 151 2.13 -26.11 -0.64
CA GLU A 151 2.49 -26.42 0.76
C GLU A 151 3.43 -25.38 1.41
N ALA A 152 3.75 -24.29 0.70
CA ALA A 152 4.69 -23.26 1.16
C ALA A 152 4.17 -21.85 0.91
N GLY A 153 3.24 -21.39 1.76
CA GLY A 153 2.70 -20.01 1.76
C GLY A 153 3.44 -19.12 2.74
N SER A 154 3.05 -19.11 4.01
CA SER A 154 3.75 -18.34 5.06
C SER A 154 5.12 -18.92 5.41
N ASP A 155 5.27 -20.25 5.35
CA ASP A 155 6.57 -20.93 5.47
C ASP A 155 7.22 -21.10 4.09
N VAL A 156 7.79 -20.04 3.57
CA VAL A 156 8.53 -20.05 2.29
C VAL A 156 9.75 -21.00 2.34
N GLY A 157 10.28 -21.27 3.53
CA GLY A 157 11.41 -22.22 3.72
C GLY A 157 11.12 -23.64 3.26
N ALA A 158 9.83 -24.01 3.19
CA ALA A 158 9.35 -25.34 2.76
C ALA A 158 9.20 -25.47 1.23
N LEU A 159 9.58 -24.46 0.43
CA LEU A 159 9.45 -24.54 -1.04
C LEU A 159 10.18 -25.75 -1.63
N THR A 160 9.60 -26.31 -2.68
CA THR A 160 10.05 -27.52 -3.38
C THR A 160 10.59 -27.24 -4.79
N THR A 161 10.37 -26.05 -5.34
CA THR A 161 10.92 -25.65 -6.64
C THR A 161 12.44 -25.73 -6.64
N THR A 162 13.00 -26.43 -7.64
CA THR A 162 14.43 -26.69 -7.79
C THR A 162 15.06 -25.87 -8.92
N ALA A 163 16.35 -25.62 -8.80
CA ALA A 163 17.20 -25.02 -9.82
C ALA A 163 18.43 -25.92 -10.06
N THR A 164 18.48 -26.62 -11.19
CA THR A 164 19.58 -27.50 -11.58
C THR A 164 20.55 -26.73 -12.47
N PRO A 165 21.86 -26.62 -12.11
CA PRO A 165 22.85 -25.95 -12.95
C PRO A 165 23.03 -26.62 -14.29
N ARG A 166 23.12 -25.86 -15.39
CA ARG A 166 23.31 -26.38 -16.76
C ARG A 166 24.76 -26.36 -17.25
N GLY A 167 25.68 -25.75 -16.50
CA GLY A 167 27.10 -25.67 -16.87
C GLY A 167 27.44 -24.46 -17.80
N ASP A 168 26.46 -23.75 -18.31
CA ASP A 168 26.58 -22.54 -19.12
C ASP A 168 26.27 -21.22 -18.34
N GLY A 169 26.15 -21.31 -17.01
CA GLY A 169 25.77 -20.19 -16.15
C GLY A 169 24.25 -20.02 -15.99
N THR A 170 23.46 -20.85 -16.67
CA THR A 170 22.00 -20.90 -16.53
C THR A 170 21.55 -22.09 -15.68
N TYR A 171 20.27 -22.09 -15.31
CA TYR A 171 19.66 -23.12 -14.49
C TYR A 171 18.37 -23.63 -15.12
N HIS A 172 18.15 -24.95 -15.04
CA HIS A 172 16.86 -25.55 -15.30
C HIS A 172 15.98 -25.40 -14.06
N ILE A 173 14.87 -24.66 -14.18
CA ILE A 173 13.93 -24.40 -13.08
C ILE A 173 12.75 -25.38 -13.20
N LYS A 174 12.44 -26.07 -12.09
CA LYS A 174 11.32 -27.03 -12.07
C LYS A 174 10.51 -26.91 -10.79
N GLY A 175 9.19 -26.74 -10.92
CA GLY A 175 8.25 -26.67 -9.80
C GLY A 175 6.93 -26.04 -10.18
N THR A 176 6.05 -25.89 -9.18
CA THR A 176 4.72 -25.26 -9.35
C THR A 176 4.56 -24.11 -8.37
N LYS A 177 4.16 -22.96 -8.89
CA LYS A 177 3.88 -21.76 -8.12
C LYS A 177 2.38 -21.41 -8.23
N ILE A 178 1.77 -21.03 -7.10
CA ILE A 178 0.34 -20.72 -7.01
C ILE A 178 0.09 -19.29 -6.51
N PHE A 179 -1.11 -18.79 -6.75
CA PHE A 179 -1.56 -17.45 -6.38
C PHE A 179 -0.70 -16.32 -6.97
N ILE A 180 -0.24 -16.51 -8.21
CA ILE A 180 0.62 -15.52 -8.88
C ILE A 180 -0.22 -14.43 -9.54
N SER A 181 -0.22 -13.25 -8.92
CA SER A 181 -0.90 -12.06 -9.46
C SER A 181 -0.27 -11.64 -10.79
N GLY A 182 -1.10 -11.50 -11.84
CA GLY A 182 -0.63 -11.17 -13.18
C GLY A 182 0.26 -12.23 -13.82
N GLY A 183 0.28 -13.48 -13.29
CA GLY A 183 1.17 -14.55 -13.73
C GLY A 183 1.05 -14.92 -15.20
N GLU A 184 -0.12 -14.71 -15.80
CA GLU A 184 -0.40 -14.79 -17.23
C GLU A 184 -1.40 -13.71 -17.59
N ASN A 185 -1.15 -12.96 -18.66
CA ASN A 185 -2.05 -11.92 -19.16
C ASN A 185 -1.69 -11.51 -20.59
N ASP A 186 -2.62 -10.86 -21.28
CA ASP A 186 -2.48 -10.35 -22.65
C ASP A 186 -2.29 -8.82 -22.75
N LEU A 187 -1.92 -8.15 -21.65
CA LEU A 187 -1.57 -6.71 -21.64
C LEU A 187 -0.16 -6.45 -22.14
N VAL A 188 0.73 -7.46 -22.09
CA VAL A 188 2.16 -7.31 -22.29
C VAL A 188 2.73 -8.37 -23.25
N GLU A 189 3.85 -8.05 -23.90
CA GLU A 189 4.49 -8.93 -24.89
C GLU A 189 5.24 -10.11 -24.23
N ASN A 190 5.78 -9.89 -23.05
CA ASN A 190 6.52 -10.89 -22.25
C ASN A 190 6.29 -10.64 -20.76
N ILE A 191 6.52 -11.66 -19.94
CA ILE A 191 6.45 -11.54 -18.47
C ILE A 191 7.76 -12.06 -17.88
N VAL A 192 8.41 -11.25 -17.06
CA VAL A 192 9.64 -11.62 -16.35
C VAL A 192 9.28 -12.04 -14.92
N HIS A 193 9.65 -13.25 -14.55
CA HIS A 193 9.31 -13.83 -13.26
C HIS A 193 10.58 -13.94 -12.38
N PRO A 194 10.78 -13.09 -11.35
CA PRO A 194 11.62 -13.43 -10.21
C PRO A 194 11.07 -14.65 -9.47
N VAL A 195 11.84 -15.74 -9.46
CA VAL A 195 11.42 -17.06 -8.92
C VAL A 195 12.34 -17.46 -7.75
N LEU A 196 11.74 -17.75 -6.61
CA LEU A 196 12.46 -18.40 -5.51
C LEU A 196 12.54 -19.92 -5.77
N ALA A 197 13.75 -20.43 -5.82
CA ALA A 197 14.03 -21.86 -6.00
C ALA A 197 15.26 -22.28 -5.20
N ARG A 198 15.43 -23.58 -5.02
CA ARG A 198 16.56 -24.18 -4.33
C ARG A 198 17.52 -24.81 -5.35
N ILE A 199 18.80 -24.41 -5.33
CA ILE A 199 19.84 -25.07 -6.14
C ILE A 199 20.03 -26.46 -5.61
N ASP A 200 20.24 -27.43 -6.52
CA ASP A 200 20.49 -28.81 -6.16
C ASP A 200 21.69 -28.94 -5.19
N GLY A 201 21.45 -29.58 -4.04
CA GLY A 201 22.46 -29.72 -2.98
C GLY A 201 22.55 -28.51 -2.01
N ALA A 202 21.79 -27.44 -2.20
CA ALA A 202 21.77 -26.31 -1.27
C ALA A 202 21.11 -26.66 0.08
N PRO A 203 21.43 -25.94 1.17
CA PRO A 203 20.84 -26.18 2.49
C PRO A 203 19.31 -26.14 2.51
N GLY A 204 18.68 -26.87 3.44
CA GLY A 204 17.25 -26.81 3.70
C GLY A 204 16.81 -25.47 4.32
N GLY A 205 15.50 -25.19 4.33
CA GLY A 205 14.92 -23.97 4.89
C GLY A 205 15.25 -22.73 4.07
N THR A 206 15.07 -21.55 4.65
CA THR A 206 15.28 -20.26 3.96
C THR A 206 16.73 -19.97 3.60
N ALA A 207 17.69 -20.61 4.28
CA ALA A 207 19.13 -20.41 4.08
C ALA A 207 19.65 -20.90 2.73
N GLY A 208 18.96 -21.84 2.05
CA GLY A 208 19.39 -22.39 0.76
C GLY A 208 18.53 -21.92 -0.42
N ILE A 209 17.74 -20.89 -0.25
CA ILE A 209 16.90 -20.33 -1.31
C ILE A 209 17.69 -19.28 -2.10
N SER A 210 17.66 -19.41 -3.43
CA SER A 210 18.22 -18.47 -4.39
C SER A 210 17.11 -17.84 -5.22
N LEU A 211 17.41 -16.71 -5.86
CA LEU A 211 16.47 -15.96 -6.70
C LEU A 211 16.89 -16.06 -8.16
N PHE A 212 15.95 -16.32 -9.05
CA PHE A 212 16.19 -16.49 -10.47
C PHE A 212 15.29 -15.61 -11.30
N LEU A 213 15.79 -15.06 -12.41
CA LEU A 213 14.98 -14.43 -13.45
C LEU A 213 14.60 -15.50 -14.48
N VAL A 214 13.28 -15.66 -14.65
CA VAL A 214 12.69 -16.64 -15.57
C VAL A 214 11.70 -15.90 -16.46
N PRO A 215 12.06 -15.49 -17.67
CA PRO A 215 11.10 -14.86 -18.60
C PRO A 215 10.16 -15.93 -19.17
N LYS A 216 8.89 -15.54 -19.45
CA LYS A 216 7.90 -16.40 -20.13
C LYS A 216 8.36 -16.79 -21.54
N TYR A 217 8.88 -15.83 -22.29
CA TYR A 217 9.60 -16.05 -23.53
C TYR A 217 11.05 -15.68 -23.34
N ARG A 218 11.97 -16.56 -23.75
CA ARG A 218 13.42 -16.28 -23.71
C ARG A 218 13.72 -15.00 -24.46
N VAL A 219 14.73 -14.28 -24.04
CA VAL A 219 15.10 -13.03 -24.69
C VAL A 219 16.20 -13.29 -25.71
N ASN A 220 15.98 -12.87 -26.94
CA ASN A 220 16.98 -12.93 -28.01
C ASN A 220 18.10 -11.91 -27.78
N GLU A 221 19.23 -12.05 -28.48
CA GLU A 221 20.36 -11.11 -28.41
C GLU A 221 19.97 -9.67 -28.80
N ASP A 222 18.95 -9.51 -29.63
CA ASP A 222 18.41 -8.19 -30.05
C ASP A 222 17.38 -7.59 -29.07
N GLY A 223 17.14 -8.24 -27.92
CA GLY A 223 16.21 -7.80 -26.90
C GLY A 223 14.73 -8.09 -27.19
N THR A 224 14.45 -8.88 -28.24
CA THR A 224 13.06 -9.28 -28.57
C THR A 224 12.66 -10.59 -27.86
N PRO A 225 11.33 -10.83 -27.59
CA PRO A 225 10.87 -12.14 -27.13
C PRO A 225 11.18 -13.24 -28.17
N GLY A 226 11.78 -14.34 -27.68
CA GLY A 226 12.16 -15.50 -28.48
C GLY A 226 11.27 -16.71 -28.23
N GLU A 227 11.89 -17.88 -28.02
CA GLU A 227 11.19 -19.13 -27.78
C GLU A 227 10.43 -19.14 -26.44
N PHE A 228 9.31 -19.84 -26.41
CA PHE A 228 8.58 -20.08 -25.16
C PHE A 228 9.43 -20.85 -24.15
N ASN A 229 9.52 -20.34 -22.93
CA ASN A 229 10.43 -20.83 -21.91
C ASN A 229 9.78 -21.86 -20.96
N HIS A 230 8.72 -22.53 -21.37
CA HIS A 230 8.02 -23.54 -20.57
C HIS A 230 7.62 -23.07 -19.16
N VAL A 231 7.13 -21.83 -19.09
CA VAL A 231 6.39 -21.26 -17.97
C VAL A 231 4.91 -21.38 -18.28
N GLU A 232 4.31 -22.47 -17.89
CA GLU A 232 2.96 -22.82 -18.32
C GLU A 232 1.92 -22.35 -17.30
N CYS A 233 1.00 -21.51 -17.72
CA CYS A 233 -0.20 -21.24 -16.93
C CYS A 233 -1.13 -22.46 -17.01
N THR A 234 -1.42 -23.05 -15.86
CA THR A 234 -2.28 -24.24 -15.75
C THR A 234 -3.70 -23.91 -15.31
N GLY A 235 -3.93 -22.69 -14.84
CA GLY A 235 -5.23 -22.19 -14.41
C GLY A 235 -5.14 -20.85 -13.71
N ILE A 236 -6.30 -20.26 -13.47
CA ILE A 236 -6.48 -19.05 -12.65
C ILE A 236 -7.52 -19.31 -11.58
N GLU A 237 -7.45 -18.57 -10.48
CA GLU A 237 -8.37 -18.70 -9.36
C GLU A 237 -9.66 -17.88 -9.56
N GLU A 238 -10.80 -18.47 -9.25
CA GLU A 238 -12.04 -17.75 -8.99
C GLU A 238 -11.98 -17.14 -7.59
N LYS A 239 -12.22 -15.84 -7.46
CA LYS A 239 -11.95 -15.08 -6.24
C LYS A 239 -13.15 -14.31 -5.73
N MET A 240 -13.12 -13.94 -4.46
CA MET A 240 -14.11 -13.08 -3.82
C MET A 240 -14.15 -11.66 -4.42
N GLY A 241 -13.00 -11.14 -4.86
CA GLY A 241 -12.83 -9.80 -5.43
C GLY A 241 -11.62 -9.75 -6.35
N ILE A 242 -11.28 -8.56 -6.82
CA ILE A 242 -10.21 -8.31 -7.79
C ILE A 242 -10.30 -9.23 -9.03
N HIS A 243 -11.51 -9.44 -9.54
CA HIS A 243 -11.77 -10.39 -10.63
C HIS A 243 -11.03 -10.05 -11.92
N GLY A 244 -10.76 -8.77 -12.17
CA GLY A 244 -9.99 -8.32 -13.33
C GLY A 244 -8.49 -8.60 -13.26
N ASN A 245 -7.96 -9.11 -12.14
CA ASN A 245 -6.56 -9.54 -12.04
C ASN A 245 -6.43 -11.05 -12.09
N ALA A 246 -5.64 -11.56 -13.04
CA ALA A 246 -5.36 -12.99 -13.14
C ALA A 246 -4.49 -13.45 -11.96
N THR A 247 -5.01 -14.32 -11.15
CA THR A 247 -4.26 -14.99 -10.08
C THR A 247 -3.96 -16.41 -10.55
N ALA A 248 -2.76 -16.62 -11.09
CA ALA A 248 -2.42 -17.81 -11.87
C ALA A 248 -1.71 -18.89 -11.02
N THR A 249 -1.86 -20.13 -11.48
CA THR A 249 -0.99 -21.25 -11.14
C THR A 249 -0.04 -21.48 -12.32
N LEU A 250 1.27 -21.42 -12.04
CA LEU A 250 2.34 -21.57 -13.03
C LEU A 250 3.14 -22.84 -12.78
N ALA A 251 3.23 -23.72 -13.80
CA ALA A 251 4.10 -24.88 -13.82
C ALA A 251 5.38 -24.55 -14.60
N LEU A 252 6.51 -24.73 -13.97
CA LEU A 252 7.83 -24.42 -14.50
C LEU A 252 8.53 -25.71 -14.91
N GLY A 253 8.93 -25.85 -16.18
CA GLY A 253 9.76 -26.95 -16.65
C GLY A 253 9.11 -28.35 -16.63
N GLU A 254 7.76 -28.43 -16.67
CA GLU A 254 7.08 -29.74 -16.72
C GLU A 254 7.08 -30.35 -18.11
N LYS A 255 6.96 -29.54 -19.16
CA LYS A 255 6.85 -30.00 -20.57
C LYS A 255 8.11 -29.73 -21.40
N GLY A 256 9.11 -29.09 -20.83
CA GLY A 256 10.34 -28.75 -21.50
C GLY A 256 11.29 -27.95 -20.63
N ASP A 257 12.37 -27.45 -21.23
CA ASP A 257 13.42 -26.73 -20.51
C ASP A 257 12.98 -25.29 -20.11
N CYS A 258 12.62 -25.11 -18.85
CA CYS A 258 12.43 -23.78 -18.27
C CYS A 258 13.78 -23.23 -17.78
N ILE A 259 14.29 -22.20 -18.44
CA ILE A 259 15.63 -21.68 -18.19
C ILE A 259 15.55 -20.38 -17.39
N GLY A 260 16.31 -20.32 -16.30
CA GLY A 260 16.46 -19.12 -15.47
C GLY A 260 17.93 -18.73 -15.32
N THR A 261 18.17 -17.45 -15.08
CA THR A 261 19.48 -16.90 -14.70
C THR A 261 19.45 -16.48 -13.24
N LEU A 262 20.56 -16.69 -12.52
CA LEU A 262 20.66 -16.26 -11.12
C LEU A 262 20.54 -14.73 -11.03
N LEU A 263 19.68 -14.24 -10.15
CA LEU A 263 19.59 -12.85 -9.77
C LEU A 263 20.25 -12.68 -8.40
N GLY A 264 21.26 -11.83 -8.32
CA GLY A 264 22.04 -11.61 -7.11
C GLY A 264 23.00 -12.76 -6.82
N LYS A 265 22.91 -13.39 -5.62
CA LYS A 265 23.87 -14.41 -5.16
C LYS A 265 23.18 -15.69 -4.74
N GLU A 266 23.87 -16.84 -4.97
CA GLU A 266 23.42 -18.14 -4.46
C GLU A 266 23.14 -18.12 -2.96
N ASN A 267 22.04 -18.74 -2.55
CA ASN A 267 21.61 -18.85 -1.16
C ASN A 267 21.34 -17.50 -0.46
N LYS A 268 21.07 -16.44 -1.23
CA LYS A 268 20.69 -15.11 -0.71
C LYS A 268 19.32 -14.65 -1.21
N GLY A 269 18.61 -15.46 -1.98
CA GLY A 269 17.34 -15.08 -2.61
C GLY A 269 16.29 -14.57 -1.65
N MET A 270 16.22 -15.09 -0.42
CA MET A 270 15.30 -14.54 0.59
C MET A 270 15.66 -13.10 0.99
N ARG A 271 16.95 -12.81 1.17
CA ARG A 271 17.41 -11.47 1.52
C ARG A 271 17.12 -10.46 0.40
N GLU A 272 17.37 -10.89 -0.83
CA GLU A 272 17.15 -10.09 -2.03
C GLU A 272 15.66 -9.84 -2.25
N MET A 273 14.84 -10.87 -2.13
CA MET A 273 13.39 -10.77 -2.24
C MET A 273 12.76 -9.90 -1.13
N PHE A 274 13.35 -9.83 0.07
CA PHE A 274 12.84 -8.98 1.14
C PHE A 274 12.82 -7.49 0.79
N GLN A 275 13.71 -7.01 -0.08
CA GLN A 275 13.70 -5.64 -0.55
C GLN A 275 12.41 -5.36 -1.32
N MET A 276 12.08 -6.17 -2.32
CA MET A 276 10.82 -6.07 -3.05
C MET A 276 9.61 -6.24 -2.13
N MET A 277 9.67 -7.21 -1.21
CA MET A 277 8.55 -7.47 -0.28
C MET A 277 8.25 -6.26 0.61
N ASN A 278 9.23 -5.48 1.03
CA ASN A 278 9.00 -4.28 1.83
C ASN A 278 8.32 -3.18 0.99
N GLU A 279 8.73 -3.00 -0.26
CA GLU A 279 8.08 -2.08 -1.21
C GLU A 279 6.66 -2.56 -1.54
N ALA A 280 6.47 -3.84 -1.83
CA ALA A 280 5.16 -4.44 -2.05
C ALA A 280 4.23 -4.30 -0.83
N ARG A 281 4.74 -4.45 0.39
CA ARG A 281 3.98 -4.21 1.64
C ARG A 281 3.53 -2.76 1.78
N ALA A 282 4.40 -1.80 1.46
CA ALA A 282 4.04 -0.38 1.46
C ALA A 282 2.96 -0.09 0.39
N PHE A 283 3.08 -0.70 -0.79
CA PHE A 283 2.07 -0.61 -1.85
C PHE A 283 0.72 -1.22 -1.43
N VAL A 284 0.72 -2.36 -0.72
CA VAL A 284 -0.52 -2.97 -0.18
C VAL A 284 -1.16 -2.06 0.88
N GLY A 285 -0.37 -1.40 1.71
CA GLY A 285 -0.87 -0.36 2.61
C GLY A 285 -1.54 0.79 1.85
N LEU A 286 -0.93 1.24 0.76
CA LEU A 286 -1.51 2.24 -0.14
C LEU A 286 -2.80 1.76 -0.80
N GLN A 287 -2.88 0.50 -1.22
CA GLN A 287 -4.13 -0.10 -1.74
C GLN A 287 -5.25 -0.04 -0.69
N GLY A 288 -4.94 -0.40 0.56
CA GLY A 288 -5.89 -0.28 1.67
C GLY A 288 -6.38 1.15 1.84
N LEU A 289 -5.49 2.13 1.91
CA LEU A 289 -5.85 3.55 2.00
C LEU A 289 -6.71 4.01 0.82
N ALA A 290 -6.29 3.70 -0.40
CA ALA A 290 -6.93 4.20 -1.62
C ALA A 290 -8.38 3.68 -1.75
N VAL A 291 -8.58 2.39 -1.48
CA VAL A 291 -9.92 1.76 -1.49
C VAL A 291 -10.78 2.27 -0.33
N ALA A 292 -10.21 2.45 0.86
CA ALA A 292 -10.92 3.08 1.99
C ALA A 292 -11.33 4.53 1.68
N SER A 293 -10.44 5.29 1.03
CA SER A 293 -10.71 6.67 0.60
C SER A 293 -11.85 6.73 -0.42
N ALA A 294 -11.83 5.86 -1.43
CA ALA A 294 -12.91 5.75 -2.41
C ALA A 294 -14.24 5.39 -1.73
N SER A 295 -14.24 4.39 -0.86
CA SER A 295 -15.43 3.95 -0.10
C SER A 295 -16.01 5.08 0.76
N TYR A 296 -15.16 5.84 1.46
CA TYR A 296 -15.59 7.02 2.21
C TYR A 296 -16.20 8.10 1.31
N MET A 297 -15.59 8.39 0.17
CA MET A 297 -16.11 9.41 -0.76
C MET A 297 -17.48 9.04 -1.31
N TYR A 298 -17.69 7.78 -1.71
CA TYR A 298 -18.98 7.28 -2.14
C TYR A 298 -20.03 7.35 -1.02
N ALA A 299 -19.68 6.90 0.20
CA ALA A 299 -20.58 6.96 1.34
C ALA A 299 -20.98 8.40 1.72
N LEU A 300 -20.02 9.34 1.66
CA LEU A 300 -20.27 10.74 1.94
C LEU A 300 -21.20 11.37 0.90
N ASP A 301 -20.98 11.10 -0.39
CA ASP A 301 -21.83 11.60 -1.47
C ASP A 301 -23.25 11.03 -1.35
N TYR A 302 -23.37 9.73 -1.16
CA TYR A 302 -24.66 9.09 -0.93
C TYR A 302 -25.41 9.67 0.26
N ALA A 303 -24.73 9.86 1.40
CA ALA A 303 -25.34 10.41 2.61
C ALA A 303 -25.81 11.85 2.45
N ARG A 304 -25.17 12.63 1.59
CA ARG A 304 -25.56 14.03 1.26
C ARG A 304 -26.77 14.10 0.34
N ASN A 305 -27.02 13.07 -0.45
CA ASN A 305 -28.07 13.07 -1.48
C ASN A 305 -29.28 12.22 -1.08
N ARG A 306 -29.08 11.14 -0.33
CA ARG A 306 -30.15 10.23 0.10
C ARG A 306 -31.04 10.87 1.15
N ILE A 307 -32.33 10.99 0.86
CA ILE A 307 -33.36 11.45 1.80
C ILE A 307 -34.08 10.24 2.37
N GLN A 308 -34.09 10.07 3.69
CA GLN A 308 -34.75 8.96 4.37
C GLN A 308 -34.95 9.24 5.87
N GLY A 309 -36.16 9.05 6.35
CA GLY A 309 -36.52 9.28 7.75
C GLY A 309 -36.61 10.76 8.14
N ARG A 310 -37.26 11.05 9.24
CA ARG A 310 -37.41 12.40 9.79
C ARG A 310 -36.24 12.73 10.71
N HIS A 311 -35.94 14.01 10.84
CA HIS A 311 -34.89 14.45 11.78
C HIS A 311 -35.25 14.01 13.21
N LEU A 312 -34.28 13.53 13.97
CA LEU A 312 -34.49 13.00 15.33
C LEU A 312 -35.22 14.01 16.24
N LEU A 313 -34.91 15.31 16.11
CA LEU A 313 -35.53 16.38 16.90
C LEU A 313 -36.97 16.69 16.48
N ALA A 314 -37.46 16.16 15.37
CA ALA A 314 -38.88 16.30 14.99
C ALA A 314 -39.81 15.52 15.95
N GLY A 315 -39.30 14.59 16.72
CA GLY A 315 -40.03 13.89 17.76
C GLY A 315 -41.28 13.18 17.21
N LYS A 316 -42.47 13.54 17.75
CA LYS A 316 -43.75 12.97 17.37
C LYS A 316 -44.45 13.70 16.23
N ASP A 317 -43.87 14.74 15.66
CA ASP A 317 -44.45 15.49 14.55
C ASP A 317 -44.56 14.61 13.30
N LYS A 318 -45.77 14.19 12.96
CA LYS A 318 -46.04 13.30 11.81
C LYS A 318 -45.95 14.02 10.47
N GLU A 319 -46.05 15.34 10.44
CA GLU A 319 -45.99 16.17 9.24
C GLU A 319 -44.57 16.62 8.91
N ALA A 320 -43.60 16.38 9.80
CA ALA A 320 -42.20 16.69 9.55
C ALA A 320 -41.67 15.96 8.33
N GLN A 321 -41.02 16.67 7.43
CA GLN A 321 -40.43 16.12 6.20
C GLN A 321 -39.22 15.25 6.51
N SER A 322 -38.99 14.25 5.64
CA SER A 322 -37.77 13.46 5.65
C SER A 322 -36.54 14.32 5.33
N VAL A 323 -35.43 14.00 5.98
CA VAL A 323 -34.15 14.71 5.83
C VAL A 323 -33.11 13.85 5.10
N ARG A 324 -32.01 14.47 4.71
CA ARG A 324 -30.84 13.76 4.19
C ARG A 324 -30.27 12.86 5.29
N ILE A 325 -29.83 11.65 4.95
CA ILE A 325 -29.35 10.70 5.96
C ILE A 325 -28.11 11.19 6.71
N ILE A 326 -27.31 12.09 6.12
CA ILE A 326 -26.19 12.73 6.79
C ILE A 326 -26.63 13.54 8.04
N GLU A 327 -27.91 13.86 8.19
CA GLU A 327 -28.44 14.58 9.34
C GLU A 327 -28.71 13.64 10.53
N HIS A 328 -28.74 12.32 10.31
CA HIS A 328 -28.90 11.34 11.38
C HIS A 328 -27.59 11.15 12.19
N PRO A 329 -27.67 11.14 13.52
CA PRO A 329 -26.48 11.08 14.38
C PRO A 329 -25.57 9.89 14.12
N ASP A 330 -26.12 8.68 13.90
CA ASP A 330 -25.31 7.49 13.69
C ASP A 330 -24.62 7.49 12.32
N VAL A 331 -25.28 7.98 11.27
CA VAL A 331 -24.65 8.18 9.95
C VAL A 331 -23.47 9.17 10.06
N ARG A 332 -23.64 10.27 10.81
CA ARG A 332 -22.54 11.21 11.09
C ARG A 332 -21.38 10.55 11.84
N ARG A 333 -21.68 9.73 12.85
CA ARG A 333 -20.64 8.99 13.58
C ARG A 333 -19.86 8.08 12.64
N GLN A 334 -20.54 7.29 11.81
CA GLN A 334 -19.90 6.40 10.84
C GLN A 334 -19.02 7.18 9.85
N LEU A 335 -19.52 8.27 9.26
CA LEU A 335 -18.75 9.11 8.35
C LEU A 335 -17.53 9.77 9.02
N LEU A 336 -17.64 10.18 10.30
CA LEU A 336 -16.51 10.73 11.06
C LEU A 336 -15.47 9.65 11.38
N THR A 337 -15.90 8.43 11.72
CA THR A 337 -15.02 7.28 11.90
C THR A 337 -14.24 6.99 10.62
N MET A 338 -14.93 6.84 9.48
CA MET A 338 -14.30 6.63 8.18
C MET A 338 -13.32 7.76 7.82
N LYS A 339 -13.75 9.02 7.98
CA LYS A 339 -12.93 10.19 7.69
C LYS A 339 -11.63 10.21 8.51
N SER A 340 -11.74 9.99 9.82
CA SER A 340 -10.58 10.05 10.71
C SER A 340 -9.58 8.93 10.42
N MET A 341 -10.06 7.72 10.16
CA MET A 341 -9.21 6.61 9.72
C MET A 341 -8.51 6.94 8.40
N VAL A 342 -9.25 7.32 7.36
CA VAL A 342 -8.68 7.62 6.03
C VAL A 342 -7.65 8.75 6.10
N GLU A 343 -7.94 9.84 6.81
CA GLU A 343 -7.02 10.98 6.90
C GLU A 343 -5.77 10.65 7.72
N GLY A 344 -5.90 9.89 8.80
CA GLY A 344 -4.76 9.46 9.60
C GLY A 344 -3.88 8.44 8.87
N MET A 345 -4.47 7.42 8.26
CA MET A 345 -3.76 6.43 7.45
C MET A 345 -3.04 7.08 6.27
N ARG A 346 -3.68 8.05 5.60
CA ARG A 346 -3.02 8.82 4.52
C ARG A 346 -1.77 9.52 5.03
N SER A 347 -1.86 10.22 6.15
CA SER A 347 -0.67 10.89 6.69
C SER A 347 0.43 9.92 7.09
N LEU A 348 0.08 8.74 7.61
CA LEU A 348 1.05 7.71 7.98
C LEU A 348 1.78 7.15 6.75
N ILE A 349 1.08 6.88 5.66
CA ILE A 349 1.66 6.40 4.40
C ILE A 349 2.57 7.47 3.77
N TYR A 350 2.13 8.72 3.75
CA TYR A 350 2.93 9.82 3.23
C TYR A 350 4.14 10.14 4.12
N TYR A 351 4.04 9.93 5.42
CA TYR A 351 5.19 10.01 6.33
C TYR A 351 6.22 8.92 6.02
N ASN A 352 5.75 7.68 5.79
CA ASN A 352 6.63 6.59 5.37
C ASN A 352 7.32 6.89 4.03
N ALA A 353 6.58 7.39 3.04
CA ALA A 353 7.15 7.81 1.76
C ALA A 353 8.16 8.95 1.92
N GLY A 354 7.89 9.91 2.80
CA GLY A 354 8.83 10.99 3.13
C GLY A 354 10.11 10.48 3.78
N CYS A 355 10.03 9.46 4.65
CA CYS A 355 11.23 8.83 5.21
C CYS A 355 12.09 8.15 4.13
N ILE A 356 11.47 7.58 3.10
CA ILE A 356 12.21 7.00 1.95
C ILE A 356 12.91 8.10 1.16
N ASP A 357 12.23 9.23 0.90
CA ASP A 357 12.83 10.37 0.19
C ASP A 357 14.01 10.95 0.96
N GLU A 358 13.87 11.17 2.27
CA GLU A 358 14.94 11.67 3.15
C GLU A 358 16.13 10.69 3.21
N ALA A 359 15.88 9.39 3.37
CA ALA A 359 16.95 8.38 3.34
C ALA A 359 17.72 8.34 2.02
N GLY A 360 17.03 8.64 0.91
CA GLY A 360 17.59 8.65 -0.44
C GLY A 360 18.35 9.94 -0.82
N THR A 361 18.31 10.97 0.03
CA THR A 361 18.85 12.31 -0.27
C THR A 361 19.80 12.86 0.78
N THR A 362 19.74 12.40 2.03
CA THR A 362 20.66 12.87 3.06
C THR A 362 22.08 12.34 2.86
N ASP A 363 23.07 13.23 3.03
CA ASP A 363 24.50 12.88 3.03
C ASP A 363 24.99 12.45 4.43
N ASP A 364 24.20 12.66 5.50
CA ASP A 364 24.53 12.24 6.86
C ASP A 364 24.22 10.74 7.06
N PRO A 365 25.25 9.89 7.28
CA PRO A 365 25.05 8.45 7.46
C PRO A 365 24.14 8.08 8.65
N GLU A 366 24.15 8.87 9.74
CA GLU A 366 23.31 8.60 10.92
C GLU A 366 21.86 9.00 10.67
N GLU A 367 21.62 10.09 9.95
CA GLU A 367 20.27 10.44 9.50
C GLU A 367 19.71 9.40 8.52
N LYS A 368 20.51 8.98 7.54
CA LYS A 368 20.15 7.92 6.60
C LYS A 368 19.72 6.67 7.33
N LYS A 369 20.57 6.19 8.24
CA LYS A 369 20.28 5.01 9.08
C LYS A 369 19.00 5.18 9.91
N ARG A 370 18.75 6.37 10.43
CA ARG A 370 17.53 6.68 11.18
C ARG A 370 16.29 6.57 10.30
N PHE A 371 16.30 7.17 9.11
CA PHE A 371 15.16 7.14 8.20
C PHE A 371 14.90 5.72 7.64
N GLU A 372 15.95 5.00 7.27
CA GLU A 372 15.84 3.59 6.88
C GLU A 372 15.23 2.73 7.99
N ALA A 373 15.65 2.93 9.24
CA ALA A 373 15.11 2.23 10.39
C ALA A 373 13.63 2.60 10.66
N LEU A 374 13.24 3.86 10.46
CA LEU A 374 11.84 4.29 10.56
C LEU A 374 10.97 3.60 9.50
N VAL A 375 11.42 3.54 8.24
CA VAL A 375 10.72 2.82 7.17
C VAL A 375 10.51 1.36 7.55
N GLU A 376 11.54 0.71 8.09
CA GLU A 376 11.48 -0.68 8.53
C GLU A 376 10.46 -0.91 9.66
N VAL A 377 10.37 -0.01 10.64
CA VAL A 377 9.36 -0.07 11.73
C VAL A 377 7.96 0.21 11.19
N LEU A 378 7.82 1.18 10.29
CA LEU A 378 6.54 1.59 9.73
C LEU A 378 5.93 0.55 8.78
N THR A 379 6.75 -0.22 8.06
CA THR A 379 6.29 -1.18 7.05
C THR A 379 5.22 -2.15 7.55
N PRO A 380 5.38 -2.89 8.67
CA PRO A 380 4.34 -3.77 9.18
C PRO A 380 3.09 -3.01 9.66
N ILE A 381 3.23 -1.78 10.15
CA ILE A 381 2.11 -0.94 10.58
C ILE A 381 1.33 -0.46 9.35
N VAL A 382 2.02 0.08 8.35
CA VAL A 382 1.44 0.55 7.08
C VAL A 382 0.72 -0.60 6.36
N LYS A 383 1.33 -1.79 6.29
CA LYS A 383 0.68 -2.93 5.65
C LYS A 383 -0.44 -3.52 6.52
N GLY A 384 -0.15 -3.88 7.76
CA GLY A 384 -1.06 -4.65 8.60
C GLY A 384 -2.25 -3.82 9.09
N TYR A 385 -1.97 -2.75 9.83
CA TYR A 385 -3.01 -1.91 10.39
C TYR A 385 -3.87 -1.21 9.33
N VAL A 386 -3.25 -0.60 8.30
CA VAL A 386 -4.02 0.14 7.29
C VAL A 386 -4.98 -0.78 6.54
N THR A 387 -4.57 -2.01 6.21
CA THR A 387 -5.44 -2.95 5.50
C THR A 387 -6.58 -3.47 6.38
N ASP A 388 -6.37 -3.72 7.68
CA ASP A 388 -7.44 -4.06 8.61
C ASP A 388 -8.47 -2.93 8.70
N ARG A 389 -8.01 -1.69 8.90
CA ARG A 389 -8.89 -0.51 8.98
C ARG A 389 -9.55 -0.19 7.64
N SER A 390 -8.93 -0.54 6.51
CA SER A 390 -9.53 -0.41 5.18
C SER A 390 -10.83 -1.20 5.06
N LEU A 391 -10.82 -2.48 5.44
CA LEU A 391 -12.02 -3.32 5.42
C LEU A 391 -13.11 -2.75 6.33
N GLU A 392 -12.75 -2.24 7.50
CA GLU A 392 -13.69 -1.60 8.43
C GLU A 392 -14.35 -0.36 7.79
N VAL A 393 -13.56 0.49 7.12
CA VAL A 393 -14.08 1.65 6.38
C VAL A 393 -15.01 1.21 5.25
N CYS A 394 -14.64 0.19 4.47
CA CYS A 394 -15.49 -0.35 3.39
C CYS A 394 -16.80 -0.92 3.95
N SER A 395 -16.75 -1.63 5.08
CA SER A 395 -17.95 -2.13 5.77
C SER A 395 -18.87 -1.00 6.24
N HIS A 396 -18.33 0.08 6.77
CA HIS A 396 -19.12 1.28 7.11
C HIS A 396 -19.73 1.92 5.86
N ALA A 397 -19.05 1.93 4.73
CA ALA A 397 -19.61 2.45 3.47
C ALA A 397 -20.84 1.64 3.02
N VAL A 398 -20.75 0.32 3.04
CA VAL A 398 -21.90 -0.57 2.78
C VAL A 398 -23.05 -0.27 3.75
N GLN A 399 -22.75 -0.10 5.04
CA GLN A 399 -23.74 0.21 6.06
C GLN A 399 -24.44 1.56 5.81
N VAL A 400 -23.71 2.61 5.42
CA VAL A 400 -24.28 3.93 5.09
C VAL A 400 -25.23 3.85 3.89
N TYR A 401 -24.93 3.01 2.89
CA TYR A 401 -25.81 2.77 1.75
C TYR A 401 -27.06 1.95 2.11
N GLY A 402 -27.03 1.22 3.23
CA GLY A 402 -28.12 0.30 3.61
C GLY A 402 -28.28 -0.83 2.61
N GLY A 403 -29.52 -1.22 2.27
CA GLY A 403 -29.78 -2.29 1.29
C GLY A 403 -29.13 -2.07 -0.07
N TYR A 404 -29.01 -0.83 -0.51
CA TYR A 404 -28.32 -0.47 -1.75
C TYR A 404 -26.80 -0.74 -1.70
N GLY A 405 -26.19 -0.74 -0.53
CA GLY A 405 -24.78 -1.09 -0.39
C GLY A 405 -24.47 -2.58 -0.56
N TYR A 406 -25.51 -3.44 -0.57
CA TYR A 406 -25.37 -4.88 -0.69
C TYR A 406 -25.59 -5.42 -2.11
N ILE A 407 -26.03 -4.57 -3.03
CA ILE A 407 -26.32 -4.97 -4.42
C ILE A 407 -25.25 -4.42 -5.37
N SER A 408 -24.94 -5.18 -6.42
CA SER A 408 -23.85 -4.90 -7.37
C SER A 408 -24.06 -3.68 -8.28
N GLU A 409 -25.22 -3.02 -8.21
CA GLU A 409 -25.45 -1.76 -8.92
C GLU A 409 -24.60 -0.61 -8.37
N TYR A 410 -24.18 -0.69 -7.09
CA TYR A 410 -23.43 0.35 -6.38
C TYR A 410 -21.99 -0.09 -6.06
N PRO A 411 -21.02 0.83 -6.09
CA PRO A 411 -19.60 0.45 -6.08
C PRO A 411 -19.08 -0.04 -4.73
N VAL A 412 -19.78 0.22 -3.63
CA VAL A 412 -19.26 -0.02 -2.27
C VAL A 412 -19.15 -1.49 -1.92
N GLU A 413 -19.99 -2.37 -2.50
CA GLU A 413 -19.90 -3.81 -2.29
C GLU A 413 -18.65 -4.40 -2.93
N GLN A 414 -18.32 -3.99 -4.17
CA GLN A 414 -17.11 -4.40 -4.86
C GLN A 414 -15.86 -3.94 -4.10
N LEU A 415 -15.81 -2.67 -3.67
CA LEU A 415 -14.69 -2.14 -2.88
C LEU A 415 -14.48 -2.94 -1.59
N MET A 416 -15.54 -3.41 -0.94
CA MET A 416 -15.44 -4.27 0.22
C MET A 416 -14.87 -5.65 -0.12
N ARG A 417 -15.32 -6.28 -1.21
CA ARG A 417 -14.80 -7.57 -1.68
C ARG A 417 -13.33 -7.46 -2.06
N ASP A 418 -12.96 -6.45 -2.83
CA ASP A 418 -11.60 -6.20 -3.29
C ASP A 418 -10.65 -5.92 -2.12
N SER A 419 -11.10 -5.19 -1.09
CA SER A 419 -10.25 -4.87 0.06
C SER A 419 -9.87 -6.08 0.91
N ARG A 420 -10.63 -7.18 0.87
CA ARG A 420 -10.43 -8.33 1.75
C ARG A 420 -9.10 -9.04 1.54
N ILE A 421 -8.57 -9.07 0.32
CA ILE A 421 -7.30 -9.73 0.02
C ILE A 421 -6.09 -8.99 0.61
N PHE A 422 -6.17 -7.68 0.83
CA PHE A 422 -5.04 -6.88 1.30
C PHE A 422 -4.49 -7.31 2.65
N MET A 423 -5.30 -7.97 3.48
CA MET A 423 -4.87 -8.52 4.78
C MET A 423 -4.15 -9.86 4.64
N ILE A 424 -4.22 -10.51 3.48
CA ILE A 424 -3.78 -11.90 3.27
C ILE A 424 -2.47 -11.95 2.50
N TYR A 425 -2.41 -11.33 1.31
CA TYR A 425 -1.23 -11.41 0.47
C TYR A 425 -0.09 -10.49 0.94
N GLU A 426 1.10 -10.66 0.38
CA GLU A 426 2.36 -9.99 0.79
C GLU A 426 2.70 -10.19 2.28
N GLY A 427 2.39 -11.39 2.78
CA GLY A 427 2.44 -11.76 4.19
C GLY A 427 1.19 -11.32 4.94
N THR A 428 0.51 -12.29 5.54
CA THR A 428 -0.71 -12.02 6.31
C THR A 428 -0.50 -10.96 7.39
N ASN A 429 -1.56 -10.30 7.86
CA ASN A 429 -1.43 -9.31 8.93
C ASN A 429 -0.92 -9.93 10.23
N GLY A 430 -1.14 -11.23 10.47
CA GLY A 430 -0.49 -11.97 11.55
C GLY A 430 1.04 -12.05 11.39
N ILE A 431 1.55 -12.21 10.15
CA ILE A 431 2.99 -12.16 9.86
C ILE A 431 3.54 -10.74 10.08
N GLN A 432 2.80 -9.69 9.70
CA GLN A 432 3.21 -8.30 9.98
C GLN A 432 3.28 -8.04 11.48
N ALA A 433 2.30 -8.51 12.24
CA ALA A 433 2.26 -8.40 13.69
C ALA A 433 3.45 -9.14 14.36
N ALA A 434 3.73 -10.36 13.90
CA ALA A 434 4.88 -11.13 14.37
C ALA A 434 6.22 -10.47 14.00
N ASP A 435 6.33 -9.83 12.83
CA ASP A 435 7.51 -9.07 12.41
C ASP A 435 7.72 -7.82 13.28
N LEU A 436 6.65 -7.08 13.57
CA LEU A 436 6.70 -5.91 14.46
C LEU A 436 7.21 -6.29 15.85
N LEU A 437 6.58 -7.29 16.49
CA LEU A 437 6.92 -7.71 17.84
C LEU A 437 8.30 -8.40 17.91
N GLY A 438 8.57 -9.35 17.02
CA GLY A 438 9.75 -10.22 17.10
C GLY A 438 11.03 -9.56 16.58
N ARG A 439 10.92 -8.74 15.54
CA ARG A 439 12.08 -8.20 14.83
C ARG A 439 12.22 -6.70 14.97
N LYS A 440 11.15 -5.92 14.75
CA LYS A 440 11.25 -4.46 14.70
C LYS A 440 11.49 -3.83 16.07
N LEU A 441 10.91 -4.38 17.13
CA LEU A 441 11.15 -3.91 18.50
C LEU A 441 12.59 -4.07 18.99
N SER A 442 13.34 -5.03 18.46
CA SER A 442 14.73 -5.30 18.84
C SER A 442 15.75 -4.81 17.80
N MET A 443 15.32 -4.25 16.70
CA MET A 443 16.18 -3.79 15.61
C MET A 443 17.10 -2.67 16.07
N HIS A 444 18.41 -2.78 15.74
CA HIS A 444 19.46 -1.88 16.24
C HIS A 444 19.46 -1.76 17.77
N ASP A 445 19.36 -2.88 18.46
CA ASP A 445 19.28 -2.94 19.94
C ASP A 445 18.09 -2.13 20.52
N GLY A 446 16.99 -2.03 19.77
CA GLY A 446 15.79 -1.29 20.12
C GLY A 446 15.78 0.18 19.70
N GLN A 447 16.88 0.67 19.13
CA GLN A 447 17.02 2.08 18.76
C GLN A 447 16.02 2.49 17.65
N ALA A 448 15.68 1.59 16.73
CA ALA A 448 14.71 1.88 15.67
C ALA A 448 13.32 2.24 16.23
N PHE A 449 12.84 1.46 17.18
CA PHE A 449 11.56 1.74 17.84
C PHE A 449 11.63 2.98 18.75
N ALA A 450 12.77 3.23 19.38
CA ALA A 450 13.00 4.44 20.15
C ALA A 450 12.97 5.72 19.27
N TRP A 451 13.53 5.70 18.07
CA TRP A 451 13.41 6.81 17.10
C TRP A 451 11.96 7.05 16.68
N TYR A 452 11.19 5.98 16.46
CA TYR A 452 9.77 6.07 16.13
C TYR A 452 8.96 6.72 17.27
N LEU A 453 9.16 6.31 18.52
CA LEU A 453 8.51 6.94 19.69
C LEU A 453 8.97 8.40 19.88
N SER A 454 10.25 8.69 19.62
CA SER A 454 10.79 10.05 19.69
C SER A 454 10.13 10.99 18.68
N ALA A 455 9.88 10.52 17.44
CA ALA A 455 9.17 11.32 16.44
C ALA A 455 7.75 11.68 16.89
N MET A 456 7.04 10.75 17.54
CA MET A 456 5.72 11.03 18.14
C MET A 456 5.80 12.06 19.26
N ARG A 457 6.75 11.89 20.19
CA ARG A 457 6.95 12.80 21.32
C ARG A 457 7.29 14.22 20.88
N ASN A 458 8.11 14.39 19.85
CA ASN A 458 8.42 15.71 19.29
C ASN A 458 7.15 16.42 18.82
N THR A 459 6.29 15.74 18.07
CA THR A 459 5.00 16.30 17.64
C THR A 459 4.09 16.66 18.84
N VAL A 460 4.05 15.80 19.86
CA VAL A 460 3.26 16.05 21.08
C VAL A 460 3.74 17.33 21.78
N GLU A 461 5.05 17.52 21.95
CA GLU A 461 5.60 18.72 22.58
C GLU A 461 5.35 19.99 21.75
N GLU A 462 5.55 19.93 20.43
CA GLU A 462 5.24 21.05 19.53
C GLU A 462 3.74 21.44 19.60
N ALA A 463 2.86 20.45 19.54
CA ALA A 463 1.40 20.69 19.60
C ALA A 463 0.92 21.19 20.97
N ARG A 464 1.57 20.77 22.07
CA ARG A 464 1.28 21.22 23.45
C ARG A 464 1.44 22.73 23.60
N GLY A 465 2.33 23.36 22.82
CA GLY A 465 2.50 24.80 22.77
C GLY A 465 1.29 25.57 22.26
N GLN A 466 0.29 24.91 21.70
CA GLN A 466 -0.98 25.50 21.23
C GLN A 466 -2.09 25.16 22.23
N THR A 467 -2.66 26.18 22.87
CA THR A 467 -3.65 26.03 23.96
C THR A 467 -4.81 25.13 23.57
N GLU A 468 -5.30 25.24 22.35
CA GLU A 468 -6.44 24.50 21.80
C GLU A 468 -6.13 23.01 21.59
N LEU A 469 -4.86 22.63 21.55
CA LEU A 469 -4.40 21.25 21.39
C LEU A 469 -3.84 20.63 22.67
N ALA A 470 -3.72 21.37 23.76
CA ALA A 470 -3.06 20.91 24.99
C ALA A 470 -3.66 19.59 25.52
N ASP A 471 -5.01 19.50 25.64
CA ASP A 471 -5.72 18.26 26.06
C ASP A 471 -5.50 17.09 25.08
N LEU A 472 -5.53 17.36 23.77
CA LEU A 472 -5.28 16.32 22.77
C LEU A 472 -3.82 15.84 22.79
N SER A 473 -2.89 16.77 22.98
CA SER A 473 -1.45 16.46 23.10
C SER A 473 -1.15 15.61 24.34
N GLU A 474 -1.79 15.91 25.47
CA GLU A 474 -1.66 15.12 26.70
C GLU A 474 -2.14 13.67 26.45
N LYS A 475 -3.32 13.48 25.87
CA LYS A 475 -3.89 12.15 25.57
C LYS A 475 -3.01 11.33 24.63
N VAL A 476 -2.47 11.96 23.57
CA VAL A 476 -1.56 11.27 22.65
C VAL A 476 -0.24 10.95 23.36
N GLY A 477 0.30 11.86 24.17
CA GLY A 477 1.51 11.62 24.97
C GLY A 477 1.36 10.45 25.94
N ASP A 478 0.22 10.36 26.62
CA ASP A 478 -0.12 9.21 27.49
C ASP A 478 -0.19 7.91 26.70
N ALA A 479 -0.83 7.93 25.52
CA ALA A 479 -0.94 6.76 24.66
C ALA A 479 0.46 6.29 24.17
N VAL A 480 1.35 7.21 23.80
CA VAL A 480 2.74 6.89 23.44
C VAL A 480 3.49 6.26 24.62
N THR A 481 3.30 6.78 25.83
CA THR A 481 3.94 6.24 27.05
C THR A 481 3.44 4.83 27.36
N ARG A 482 2.12 4.59 27.22
CA ARG A 482 1.54 3.24 27.39
C ARG A 482 2.01 2.26 26.33
N LEU A 483 2.13 2.71 25.06
CA LEU A 483 2.65 1.89 23.98
C LEU A 483 4.10 1.45 24.25
N GLU A 484 4.95 2.37 24.73
CA GLU A 484 6.32 2.04 25.13
C GLU A 484 6.36 1.01 26.26
N SER A 485 5.56 1.22 27.33
CA SER A 485 5.47 0.29 28.45
C SER A 485 4.99 -1.11 28.03
N LEU A 486 4.03 -1.17 27.10
CA LEU A 486 3.52 -2.43 26.55
C LEU A 486 4.61 -3.13 25.70
N ALA A 487 5.33 -2.39 24.88
CA ALA A 487 6.43 -2.94 24.07
C ALA A 487 7.52 -3.54 24.97
N GLU A 488 7.91 -2.86 26.06
CA GLU A 488 8.89 -3.37 27.02
C GLU A 488 8.37 -4.63 27.75
N ASP A 489 7.11 -4.64 28.22
CA ASP A 489 6.51 -5.82 28.87
C ASP A 489 6.53 -7.05 27.92
N LEU A 490 6.16 -6.87 26.67
CA LEU A 490 6.18 -7.96 25.67
C LEU A 490 7.61 -8.46 25.40
N LYS A 491 8.59 -7.56 25.31
CA LYS A 491 9.99 -7.94 25.17
C LYS A 491 10.54 -8.72 26.37
N GLU A 492 10.18 -8.29 27.60
CA GLU A 492 10.55 -8.99 28.82
C GLU A 492 9.94 -10.38 28.89
N ARG A 493 8.66 -10.55 28.52
CA ARG A 493 8.01 -11.86 28.44
C ARG A 493 8.72 -12.81 27.48
N VAL A 494 9.14 -12.31 26.29
CA VAL A 494 9.93 -13.11 25.33
C VAL A 494 11.26 -13.53 25.96
N LYS A 495 11.99 -12.60 26.61
CA LYS A 495 13.27 -12.90 27.27
C LYS A 495 13.13 -13.90 28.41
N ALA A 496 12.03 -13.88 29.14
CA ALA A 496 11.70 -14.82 30.22
C ALA A 496 11.26 -16.21 29.72
N GLY A 497 11.30 -16.47 28.41
CA GLY A 497 10.90 -17.74 27.80
C GLY A 497 9.40 -17.88 27.49
N GLY A 498 8.59 -16.84 27.75
CA GLY A 498 7.15 -16.81 27.49
C GLY A 498 6.80 -16.44 26.04
N VAL A 499 7.56 -16.93 25.05
CA VAL A 499 7.43 -16.56 23.62
C VAL A 499 6.01 -16.76 23.11
N MET A 500 5.40 -17.93 23.34
CA MET A 500 4.03 -18.20 22.86
C MET A 500 2.99 -17.26 23.48
N ASN A 501 3.17 -16.93 24.76
CA ASN A 501 2.29 -15.97 25.44
C ASN A 501 2.44 -14.56 24.87
N ALA A 502 3.68 -14.06 24.67
CA ALA A 502 3.92 -12.75 24.09
C ALA A 502 3.37 -12.64 22.66
N PHE A 503 3.62 -13.64 21.80
CA PHE A 503 3.17 -13.64 20.42
C PHE A 503 1.65 -13.81 20.23
N SER A 504 0.91 -14.33 21.25
CA SER A 504 -0.56 -14.30 21.23
C SER A 504 -1.12 -12.87 21.26
N PHE A 505 -0.32 -11.89 21.71
CA PHE A 505 -0.65 -10.47 21.69
C PHE A 505 -0.05 -9.70 20.50
N ALA A 506 0.61 -10.36 19.56
CA ALA A 506 1.27 -9.65 18.44
C ALA A 506 0.29 -8.83 17.61
N HIS A 507 -0.86 -9.39 17.23
CA HIS A 507 -1.87 -8.67 16.45
C HIS A 507 -2.53 -7.52 17.23
N PRO A 508 -3.03 -7.71 18.47
CA PRO A 508 -3.46 -6.59 19.31
C PRO A 508 -2.40 -5.49 19.49
N PHE A 509 -1.11 -5.86 19.61
CA PHE A 509 -0.02 -4.90 19.68
C PHE A 509 0.13 -4.08 18.39
N LEU A 510 0.01 -4.73 17.22
CA LEU A 510 -0.01 -4.05 15.92
C LEU A 510 -1.19 -3.06 15.84
N GLU A 511 -2.40 -3.46 16.26
CA GLU A 511 -3.59 -2.61 16.25
C GLU A 511 -3.40 -1.37 17.14
N ILE A 512 -2.96 -1.55 18.38
CA ILE A 512 -2.69 -0.43 19.31
C ILE A 512 -1.61 0.49 18.76
N THR A 513 -0.51 -0.08 18.22
CA THR A 513 0.55 0.71 17.60
C THR A 513 0.03 1.55 16.43
N GLY A 514 -0.85 0.98 15.61
CA GLY A 514 -1.51 1.68 14.51
C GLY A 514 -2.46 2.78 14.98
N ASP A 515 -3.28 2.54 16.01
CA ASP A 515 -4.19 3.54 16.56
C ASP A 515 -3.43 4.74 17.16
N VAL A 516 -2.33 4.49 17.88
CA VAL A 516 -1.44 5.55 18.38
C VAL A 516 -0.77 6.31 17.23
N SER A 517 -0.35 5.61 16.17
CA SER A 517 0.22 6.23 14.96
C SER A 517 -0.77 7.17 14.27
N VAL A 518 -2.01 6.73 14.10
CA VAL A 518 -3.07 7.54 13.50
C VAL A 518 -3.41 8.75 14.38
N ALA A 519 -3.47 8.57 15.71
CA ALA A 519 -3.67 9.69 16.64
C ALA A 519 -2.55 10.72 16.53
N TRP A 520 -1.30 10.26 16.48
CA TRP A 520 -0.12 11.11 16.24
C TRP A 520 -0.24 11.89 14.93
N MET A 521 -0.53 11.21 13.82
CA MET A 521 -0.68 11.85 12.51
C MET A 521 -1.79 12.89 12.49
N LEU A 522 -2.92 12.62 13.13
CA LEU A 522 -4.05 13.54 13.22
C LEU A 522 -3.73 14.74 14.12
N LEU A 523 -3.01 14.53 15.23
CA LEU A 523 -2.51 15.62 16.08
C LEU A 523 -1.57 16.53 15.29
N TRP A 524 -0.64 15.96 14.54
CA TRP A 524 0.27 16.74 13.69
C TRP A 524 -0.48 17.57 12.65
N ARG A 525 -1.47 16.96 11.97
CA ARG A 525 -2.34 17.71 11.03
C ARG A 525 -3.05 18.88 11.71
N ALA A 526 -3.58 18.68 12.90
CA ALA A 526 -4.24 19.75 13.67
C ALA A 526 -3.24 20.86 14.05
N HIS A 527 -2.04 20.48 14.51
CA HIS A 527 -0.97 21.42 14.85
C HIS A 527 -0.62 22.34 13.66
N VAL A 528 -0.43 21.76 12.48
CA VAL A 528 -0.11 22.52 11.25
C VAL A 528 -1.32 23.34 10.77
N ALA A 529 -2.54 22.87 10.99
CA ALA A 529 -3.76 23.52 10.50
C ALA A 529 -4.19 24.72 11.34
N LEU A 530 -4.00 24.70 12.66
CA LEU A 530 -4.51 25.74 13.57
C LEU A 530 -3.98 27.14 13.27
N PRO A 531 -2.69 27.40 13.06
CA PRO A 531 -2.20 28.73 12.70
C PRO A 531 -2.76 29.22 11.37
N LYS A 532 -2.96 28.32 10.40
CA LYS A 532 -3.56 28.62 9.10
C LYS A 532 -5.06 28.93 9.26
N LEU A 533 -5.75 28.21 10.14
CA LEU A 533 -7.14 28.49 10.50
C LEU A 533 -7.28 29.87 11.15
N LEU A 534 -6.49 30.18 12.17
CA LEU A 534 -6.49 31.46 12.85
C LEU A 534 -6.27 32.63 11.86
N LYS A 535 -5.32 32.48 10.92
CA LYS A 535 -5.08 33.48 9.87
C LYS A 535 -6.31 33.71 8.97
N LYS A 536 -7.11 32.67 8.71
CA LYS A 536 -8.32 32.78 7.86
C LYS A 536 -9.55 33.26 8.63
N THR A 537 -9.65 32.97 9.90
CA THR A 537 -10.83 33.28 10.71
C THR A 537 -10.63 34.43 11.68
N GLY A 538 -9.39 34.80 12.01
CA GLY A 538 -9.07 35.84 13.02
C GLY A 538 -9.38 35.40 14.46
N THR A 539 -9.91 34.18 14.67
CA THR A 539 -10.27 33.61 15.97
C THR A 539 -10.31 32.11 15.89
N LEU A 540 -10.13 31.42 17.02
CA LEU A 540 -10.32 29.97 17.18
C LEU A 540 -11.58 29.63 18.01
N GLU A 541 -12.38 30.64 18.38
CA GLU A 541 -13.68 30.44 19.03
C GLU A 541 -14.64 29.68 18.09
N MET A 542 -15.13 28.52 18.55
CA MET A 542 -15.81 27.55 17.70
C MET A 542 -17.05 28.10 16.96
N PRO A 543 -17.95 28.92 17.57
CA PRO A 543 -19.08 29.49 16.84
C PRO A 543 -18.67 30.35 15.64
N ASP A 544 -17.67 31.22 15.82
CA ASP A 544 -17.15 32.10 14.77
C ASP A 544 -16.40 31.33 13.69
N VAL A 545 -15.61 30.32 14.10
CA VAL A 545 -14.93 29.40 13.18
C VAL A 545 -15.94 28.69 12.30
N MET A 546 -17.04 28.18 12.85
CA MET A 546 -18.07 27.48 12.08
C MET A 546 -18.82 28.40 11.12
N GLU A 547 -19.11 29.62 11.51
CA GLU A 547 -19.74 30.61 10.63
C GLU A 547 -18.82 30.92 9.43
N LYS A 548 -17.54 31.21 9.69
CA LYS A 548 -16.57 31.53 8.64
C LYS A 548 -16.23 30.31 7.76
N ALA A 549 -16.15 29.10 8.32
CA ALA A 549 -15.98 27.86 7.59
C ALA A 549 -17.15 27.59 6.62
N GLY A 550 -18.36 27.98 6.98
CA GLY A 550 -19.52 27.91 6.08
C GLY A 550 -19.40 28.78 4.82
N LYS A 551 -18.55 29.80 4.84
CA LYS A 551 -18.34 30.77 3.77
C LYS A 551 -16.98 30.65 3.06
N ASN A 552 -16.00 29.94 3.64
CA ASN A 552 -14.64 29.85 3.15
C ASN A 552 -14.15 28.39 3.15
N LYS A 553 -13.88 27.82 1.97
CA LYS A 553 -13.45 26.42 1.80
C LYS A 553 -12.12 26.09 2.51
N GLU A 554 -11.16 27.02 2.53
CA GLU A 554 -9.89 26.80 3.23
C GLU A 554 -10.08 26.80 4.75
N ALA A 555 -10.89 27.72 5.28
CA ALA A 555 -11.24 27.72 6.70
C ALA A 555 -11.98 26.43 7.09
N ALA A 556 -12.90 25.95 6.24
CA ALA A 556 -13.59 24.68 6.43
C ALA A 556 -12.61 23.49 6.44
N PHE A 557 -11.63 23.49 5.54
CA PHE A 557 -10.60 22.46 5.48
C PHE A 557 -9.76 22.43 6.76
N TYR A 558 -9.21 23.58 7.19
CA TYR A 558 -8.36 23.62 8.39
C TYR A 558 -9.15 23.34 9.68
N ALA A 559 -10.38 23.85 9.82
CA ALA A 559 -11.26 23.48 10.92
C ALA A 559 -11.58 21.98 10.93
N GLY A 560 -11.75 21.39 9.75
CA GLY A 560 -11.93 19.96 9.56
C GLY A 560 -10.76 19.14 10.11
N GLN A 561 -9.51 19.56 9.91
CA GLN A 561 -8.33 18.87 10.43
C GLN A 561 -8.35 18.81 11.97
N TRP A 562 -8.56 19.95 12.62
CA TRP A 562 -8.67 20.02 14.07
C TRP A 562 -9.81 19.14 14.63
N LYS A 563 -11.02 19.25 14.04
CA LYS A 563 -12.17 18.48 14.48
C LYS A 563 -12.02 16.98 14.26
N THR A 564 -11.36 16.56 13.16
CA THR A 564 -11.08 15.16 12.88
C THR A 564 -10.12 14.60 13.92
N ALA A 565 -9.05 15.33 14.27
CA ALA A 565 -8.12 14.95 15.33
C ALA A 565 -8.84 14.83 16.69
N ALA A 566 -9.65 15.84 17.06
CA ALA A 566 -10.42 15.83 18.30
C ALA A 566 -11.41 14.65 18.37
N PHE A 567 -12.06 14.29 17.24
CA PHE A 567 -12.95 13.14 17.20
C PHE A 567 -12.18 11.84 17.43
N PHE A 568 -11.10 11.60 16.70
CA PHE A 568 -10.35 10.35 16.82
C PHE A 568 -9.72 10.19 18.21
N ILE A 569 -8.99 11.21 18.68
CA ILE A 569 -8.27 11.17 19.95
C ILE A 569 -9.23 11.03 21.16
N ASN A 570 -10.41 11.65 21.10
CA ASN A 570 -11.37 11.59 22.22
C ASN A 570 -12.34 10.40 22.16
N LYS A 571 -12.51 9.73 21.00
CA LYS A 571 -13.57 8.74 20.80
C LYS A 571 -13.09 7.38 20.33
N MET A 572 -11.91 7.31 19.72
CA MET A 572 -11.39 6.09 19.10
C MET A 572 -10.04 5.66 19.68
N LEU A 573 -9.19 6.60 20.11
CA LEU A 573 -7.93 6.26 20.77
C LEU A 573 -8.24 5.57 22.11
N PRO A 574 -7.73 4.36 22.35
CA PRO A 574 -8.00 3.58 23.58
C PRO A 574 -7.38 4.16 24.84
#